data_39cc694b07e65132c8cefbf27f2b3ba4
#
_entry.id   39cc694b07e65132c8cefbf27f2b3ba4
#
_cell.length_a   1.000
_cell.length_b   1.000
_cell.length_c   1.000
_cell.angle_alpha   90.00
_cell.angle_beta   90.00
_cell.angle_gamma   90.00
#
_symmetry.space_group_name_H-M   'P 1'
#
loop_
_entity.id
_entity.type
_entity.pdbx_description
1 polymer ?
#
loop_
_entity_poly.entity_id
_entity_poly.type
_entity_poly.pdbx_seq_one_letter_code
_entity_poly.pdbx_strand_id
1 'polypeptide(L)'
;MEISYIGFQTSMFTDVQLALGQNAVVDATLSEGSELLQEVVITAKANNTMRSDRSGAVTNLNANQMAAVPNVGRSMLDIMKMTPQSSSASGMAIGGGNYRQSSVTIDGASFNDSFGMEPSPLPGGGTPISLDALEQMTVSITPYDVRQSGFTGGGVNAVTKSGTNTFKGSAYTYLTSSSLKGKKIGDTELPIADGHNYTFGLSLGGPILKDKLFFFVNGEIEDNLVTGPAVKAGNGSTPYTATNRRPRINELL
;
A
#
# COMPACT_ATOMS: atom_id res chain seq x y z
N MET A 1 -22.08 -11.01 -8.67
CA MET A 1 -22.40 -11.05 -10.11
C MET A 1 -23.36 -12.20 -10.33
N GLU A 2 -24.46 -11.95 -11.02
CA GLU A 2 -25.51 -12.93 -11.29
C GLU A 2 -25.55 -13.19 -12.80
N ILE A 3 -25.60 -14.46 -13.18
CA ILE A 3 -25.72 -14.90 -14.57
C ILE A 3 -26.94 -15.79 -14.65
N SER A 4 -27.92 -15.35 -15.45
CA SER A 4 -29.18 -16.08 -15.68
C SER A 4 -29.45 -16.22 -17.17
N TYR A 5 -30.04 -17.35 -17.56
CA TYR A 5 -30.51 -17.61 -18.90
C TYR A 5 -31.82 -18.38 -18.86
N ILE A 6 -32.71 -18.11 -19.80
CA ILE A 6 -34.05 -18.74 -19.82
C ILE A 6 -33.89 -20.25 -19.98
N GLY A 7 -34.47 -21.01 -19.05
CA GLY A 7 -34.40 -22.49 -19.03
C GLY A 7 -33.23 -23.06 -18.26
N PHE A 8 -32.39 -22.23 -17.68
CA PHE A 8 -31.24 -22.64 -16.87
C PHE A 8 -31.32 -22.08 -15.44
N GLN A 9 -30.66 -22.76 -14.51
CA GLN A 9 -30.51 -22.24 -13.15
C GLN A 9 -29.62 -21.00 -13.10
N THR A 10 -30.07 -20.02 -12.33
CA THR A 10 -29.27 -18.80 -12.08
C THR A 10 -28.02 -19.14 -11.27
N SER A 11 -26.86 -18.71 -11.76
CA SER A 11 -25.58 -18.88 -11.07
C SER A 11 -25.15 -17.55 -10.47
N MET A 12 -24.92 -17.52 -9.14
CA MET A 12 -24.47 -16.33 -8.44
C MET A 12 -23.01 -16.47 -8.07
N PHE A 13 -22.17 -15.55 -8.55
CA PHE A 13 -20.76 -15.45 -8.19
C PHE A 13 -20.62 -14.36 -7.14
N THR A 14 -20.26 -14.76 -5.94
CA THR A 14 -19.89 -13.85 -4.86
C THR A 14 -18.38 -13.63 -4.89
N ASP A 15 -17.94 -12.47 -4.40
CA ASP A 15 -16.51 -12.18 -4.21
C ASP A 15 -15.69 -11.98 -5.49
N VAL A 16 -16.33 -11.47 -6.56
CA VAL A 16 -15.59 -11.06 -7.77
C VAL A 16 -14.89 -9.73 -7.50
N GLN A 17 -13.58 -9.79 -7.28
CA GLN A 17 -12.75 -8.60 -7.07
C GLN A 17 -12.14 -8.12 -8.38
N LEU A 18 -12.33 -6.84 -8.68
CA LEU A 18 -11.72 -6.17 -9.81
C LEU A 18 -10.55 -5.32 -9.33
N ALA A 19 -9.38 -5.54 -9.89
CA ALA A 19 -8.22 -4.68 -9.66
C ALA A 19 -8.00 -3.73 -10.84
N LEU A 20 -7.37 -2.59 -10.57
CA LEU A 20 -7.10 -1.57 -11.57
C LEU A 20 -6.30 -2.14 -12.76
N GLY A 21 -6.77 -1.89 -13.99
CA GLY A 21 -6.13 -2.39 -15.20
C GLY A 21 -6.26 -3.89 -15.43
N GLN A 22 -7.20 -4.56 -14.77
CA GLN A 22 -7.48 -5.99 -14.97
C GLN A 22 -8.91 -6.21 -15.46
N ASN A 23 -9.05 -7.18 -16.37
CA ASN A 23 -10.33 -7.73 -16.75
C ASN A 23 -10.63 -8.95 -15.89
N ALA A 24 -11.79 -9.02 -15.24
CA ALA A 24 -12.25 -10.24 -14.61
C ALA A 24 -13.02 -11.07 -15.64
N VAL A 25 -12.48 -12.24 -15.98
CA VAL A 25 -13.20 -13.22 -16.79
C VAL A 25 -13.85 -14.19 -15.83
N VAL A 26 -15.17 -14.30 -15.92
CA VAL A 26 -15.97 -15.25 -15.13
C VAL A 26 -16.64 -16.20 -16.10
N ASP A 27 -16.10 -17.41 -16.19
CA ASP A 27 -16.70 -18.47 -16.98
C ASP A 27 -17.75 -19.20 -16.13
N ALA A 28 -18.97 -19.27 -16.63
CA ALA A 28 -20.09 -19.93 -15.97
C ALA A 28 -20.63 -21.07 -16.82
N THR A 29 -20.76 -22.22 -16.20
CA THR A 29 -21.51 -23.34 -16.77
C THR A 29 -22.89 -23.34 -16.12
N LEU A 30 -23.92 -23.12 -16.90
CA LEU A 30 -25.31 -23.16 -16.42
C LEU A 30 -25.88 -24.57 -16.58
N SER A 31 -26.53 -25.08 -15.52
CA SER A 31 -27.23 -26.36 -15.54
C SER A 31 -28.68 -26.14 -16.02
N GLU A 32 -29.21 -27.07 -16.78
CA GLU A 32 -30.64 -27.03 -17.17
C GLU A 32 -31.54 -27.06 -15.94
N GLY A 33 -32.48 -26.13 -15.88
CA GLY A 33 -33.40 -25.98 -14.77
C GLY A 33 -34.56 -26.97 -14.89
N SER A 34 -34.39 -28.20 -14.45
CA SER A 34 -35.51 -29.08 -14.14
C SER A 34 -35.85 -28.96 -12.66
N GLU A 35 -36.83 -28.14 -12.37
CA GLU A 35 -37.55 -27.99 -11.09
C GLU A 35 -36.77 -28.03 -9.77
N LEU A 36 -36.98 -26.96 -8.98
CA LEU A 36 -36.81 -26.81 -7.54
C LEU A 36 -35.44 -26.35 -7.00
N LEU A 37 -35.35 -25.00 -6.88
CA LEU A 37 -34.98 -24.31 -5.63
C LEU A 37 -33.77 -24.84 -4.85
N GLN A 38 -32.59 -24.64 -5.39
CA GLN A 38 -31.45 -24.27 -4.55
C GLN A 38 -30.55 -23.31 -5.33
N GLU A 39 -30.46 -22.09 -4.80
CA GLU A 39 -29.49 -21.11 -5.22
C GLU A 39 -28.10 -21.71 -5.04
N VAL A 40 -27.41 -22.02 -6.12
CA VAL A 40 -26.02 -22.48 -6.06
C VAL A 40 -25.13 -21.30 -5.95
N VAL A 41 -24.68 -20.97 -4.74
CA VAL A 41 -23.66 -19.97 -4.51
C VAL A 41 -22.28 -20.59 -4.82
N ILE A 42 -21.73 -20.27 -5.96
CA ILE A 42 -20.36 -20.67 -6.32
C ILE A 42 -19.40 -19.59 -5.84
N THR A 43 -18.62 -19.89 -4.81
CA THR A 43 -17.54 -19.04 -4.35
C THR A 43 -16.30 -19.30 -5.22
N ALA A 44 -16.15 -18.57 -6.31
CA ALA A 44 -14.97 -18.67 -7.14
C ALA A 44 -13.88 -17.73 -6.59
N LYS A 45 -12.89 -18.26 -5.88
CA LYS A 45 -11.60 -17.57 -5.71
C LYS A 45 -10.90 -17.58 -7.06
N ALA A 46 -11.02 -16.49 -7.81
CA ALA A 46 -10.24 -16.31 -9.01
C ALA A 46 -8.76 -16.19 -8.62
N ASN A 47 -7.98 -17.24 -8.86
CA ASN A 47 -6.53 -17.21 -8.73
C ASN A 47 -5.97 -16.26 -9.79
N ASN A 48 -5.68 -15.02 -9.39
CA ASN A 48 -5.20 -13.94 -10.26
C ASN A 48 -3.72 -14.07 -10.68
N THR A 49 -3.07 -15.20 -10.39
CA THR A 49 -1.61 -15.31 -10.53
C THR A 49 -1.14 -15.56 -11.97
N MET A 50 -1.96 -16.17 -12.82
CA MET A 50 -1.63 -16.43 -14.23
C MET A 50 -2.83 -16.13 -15.13
N ARG A 51 -2.76 -15.03 -15.87
CA ARG A 51 -3.77 -14.65 -16.86
C ARG A 51 -3.10 -14.25 -18.16
N SER A 52 -3.68 -14.67 -19.29
CA SER A 52 -3.19 -14.38 -20.64
C SER A 52 -3.45 -12.94 -21.09
N ASP A 53 -4.26 -12.18 -20.36
CA ASP A 53 -4.62 -10.79 -20.65
C ASP A 53 -3.68 -9.76 -20.00
N ARG A 54 -2.66 -10.20 -19.26
CA ARG A 54 -1.65 -9.31 -18.68
C ARG A 54 -0.53 -9.06 -19.69
N SER A 55 -0.43 -7.82 -20.12
CA SER A 55 0.72 -7.34 -20.87
C SER A 55 1.75 -6.74 -19.91
N GLY A 56 2.91 -7.39 -19.78
CA GLY A 56 4.01 -6.92 -18.93
C GLY A 56 4.01 -7.48 -17.50
N ALA A 57 5.09 -7.17 -16.77
CA ALA A 57 5.26 -7.57 -15.37
C ALA A 57 4.51 -6.57 -14.46
N VAL A 58 3.35 -6.98 -13.98
CA VAL A 58 2.47 -6.17 -13.11
C VAL A 58 2.22 -6.93 -11.81
N THR A 59 2.45 -6.26 -10.70
CA THR A 59 2.11 -6.75 -9.36
C THR A 59 0.99 -5.90 -8.79
N ASN A 60 -0.16 -6.51 -8.51
CA ASN A 60 -1.28 -5.85 -7.88
C ASN A 60 -1.40 -6.32 -6.43
N LEU A 61 -1.55 -5.37 -5.54
CA LEU A 61 -1.72 -5.57 -4.11
C LEU A 61 -3.03 -4.90 -3.68
N ASN A 62 -3.94 -5.67 -3.13
CA ASN A 62 -5.17 -5.16 -2.55
C ASN A 62 -4.99 -4.80 -1.07
N ALA A 63 -5.97 -4.11 -0.47
CA ALA A 63 -5.91 -3.66 0.93
C ALA A 63 -5.62 -4.82 1.91
N ASN A 64 -6.22 -5.99 1.70
CA ASN A 64 -6.01 -7.16 2.56
C ASN A 64 -4.59 -7.71 2.43
N GLN A 65 -4.04 -7.75 1.22
CA GLN A 65 -2.66 -8.17 1.00
C GLN A 65 -1.67 -7.18 1.60
N MET A 66 -1.91 -5.88 1.44
CA MET A 66 -1.08 -4.83 2.05
C MET A 66 -1.13 -4.89 3.58
N ALA A 67 -2.29 -5.15 4.18
CA ALA A 67 -2.45 -5.30 5.62
C ALA A 67 -1.77 -6.57 6.17
N ALA A 68 -1.69 -7.64 5.38
CA ALA A 68 -1.03 -8.89 5.77
C ALA A 68 0.50 -8.83 5.72
N VAL A 69 1.06 -7.82 5.04
CA VAL A 69 2.51 -7.63 4.95
C VAL A 69 3.04 -7.11 6.30
N PRO A 70 4.01 -7.82 6.91
CA PRO A 70 4.66 -7.32 8.12
C PRO A 70 5.48 -6.07 7.78
N ASN A 71 4.94 -4.92 8.05
CA ASN A 71 5.50 -3.64 7.71
C ASN A 71 5.72 -2.81 8.98
N VAL A 72 6.96 -2.59 9.35
CA VAL A 72 7.32 -1.84 10.56
C VAL A 72 7.20 -0.34 10.33
N GLY A 73 7.50 0.14 9.12
CA GLY A 73 7.49 1.56 8.78
C GLY A 73 6.16 2.07 8.27
N ARG A 74 5.20 1.19 7.98
CA ARG A 74 3.89 1.51 7.38
C ARG A 74 3.97 2.48 6.20
N SER A 75 5.07 2.38 5.48
CA SER A 75 5.36 3.21 4.32
C SER A 75 4.92 2.51 3.04
N MET A 76 4.41 3.28 2.10
CA MET A 76 4.17 2.81 0.72
C MET A 76 5.44 2.22 0.11
N LEU A 77 6.62 2.76 0.46
CA LEU A 77 7.92 2.23 0.00
C LEU A 77 8.19 0.81 0.50
N ASP A 78 7.76 0.48 1.72
CA ASP A 78 7.96 -0.87 2.25
C ASP A 78 7.10 -1.90 1.52
N ILE A 79 5.91 -1.51 1.07
CA ILE A 79 5.07 -2.35 0.20
C ILE A 79 5.72 -2.50 -1.18
N MET A 80 6.29 -1.42 -1.73
CA MET A 80 7.01 -1.48 -3.01
C MET A 80 8.22 -2.43 -2.96
N LYS A 81 8.92 -2.50 -1.82
CA LYS A 81 10.05 -3.46 -1.61
C LYS A 81 9.64 -4.92 -1.73
N MET A 82 8.36 -5.23 -1.51
CA MET A 82 7.84 -6.59 -1.64
C MET A 82 7.67 -7.04 -3.10
N THR A 83 7.69 -6.11 -4.05
CA THR A 83 7.60 -6.47 -5.46
C THR A 83 8.95 -7.02 -5.93
N PRO A 84 8.97 -8.15 -6.65
CA PRO A 84 10.24 -8.82 -7.03
C PRO A 84 11.19 -7.95 -7.84
N GLN A 85 10.67 -6.92 -8.49
CA GLN A 85 11.42 -6.04 -9.39
C GLN A 85 11.88 -4.74 -8.73
N SER A 86 11.62 -4.56 -7.45
CA SER A 86 12.08 -3.39 -6.71
C SER A 86 13.48 -3.61 -6.12
N SER A 87 14.26 -2.54 -6.07
CA SER A 87 15.58 -2.55 -5.46
C SER A 87 15.73 -1.34 -4.52
N SER A 88 16.19 -1.58 -3.32
CA SER A 88 16.51 -0.51 -2.36
C SER A 88 17.92 0.05 -2.55
N ALA A 89 18.75 -0.56 -3.41
CA ALA A 89 20.16 -0.18 -3.57
C ALA A 89 20.36 1.23 -4.14
N SER A 90 19.41 1.75 -4.92
CA SER A 90 19.45 3.10 -5.50
C SER A 90 18.21 3.91 -5.11
N GLY A 91 17.81 3.86 -3.85
CA GLY A 91 16.63 4.56 -3.33
C GLY A 91 15.36 4.01 -3.93
N MET A 92 14.80 2.96 -3.68
CA MET A 92 13.55 2.39 -4.21
C MET A 92 13.40 2.51 -5.74
N ALA A 93 14.33 1.92 -6.45
CA ALA A 93 14.26 1.78 -7.90
C ALA A 93 13.37 0.60 -8.30
N ILE A 94 12.67 0.72 -9.42
CA ILE A 94 11.85 -0.33 -10.02
C ILE A 94 12.43 -0.66 -11.40
N GLY A 95 12.48 -1.96 -11.74
CA GLY A 95 12.95 -2.40 -13.04
C GLY A 95 14.45 -2.25 -13.29
N GLY A 96 15.27 -2.19 -12.23
CA GLY A 96 16.73 -2.09 -12.32
C GLY A 96 17.29 -0.69 -12.60
N GLY A 97 16.42 0.33 -12.64
CA GLY A 97 16.81 1.73 -12.85
C GLY A 97 17.22 2.46 -11.57
N ASN A 98 17.03 3.77 -11.58
CA ASN A 98 17.17 4.66 -10.43
C ASN A 98 15.77 5.10 -9.96
N TYR A 99 15.62 5.47 -8.67
CA TYR A 99 14.33 5.95 -8.14
C TYR A 99 13.74 7.13 -8.93
N ARG A 100 14.59 8.00 -9.49
CA ARG A 100 14.17 9.15 -10.33
C ARG A 100 13.51 8.73 -11.65
N GLN A 101 13.71 7.49 -12.07
CA GLN A 101 13.15 6.94 -13.29
C GLN A 101 11.80 6.26 -13.06
N SER A 102 11.38 6.14 -11.80
CA SER A 102 10.09 5.57 -11.41
C SER A 102 9.04 6.67 -11.28
N SER A 103 7.83 6.38 -11.71
CA SER A 103 6.67 7.28 -11.50
C SER A 103 5.77 6.71 -10.41
N VAL A 104 5.30 7.59 -9.54
CA VAL A 104 4.29 7.26 -8.53
C VAL A 104 3.08 8.15 -8.75
N THR A 105 1.93 7.52 -8.94
CA THR A 105 0.65 8.20 -9.07
C THR A 105 -0.31 7.72 -7.99
N ILE A 106 -1.08 8.64 -7.44
CA ILE A 106 -2.15 8.35 -6.49
C ILE A 106 -3.43 8.99 -7.04
N ASP A 107 -4.44 8.18 -7.28
CA ASP A 107 -5.70 8.58 -7.93
C ASP A 107 -5.49 9.35 -9.25
N GLY A 108 -4.44 8.99 -9.99
CA GLY A 108 -4.07 9.63 -11.25
C GLY A 108 -3.23 10.91 -11.12
N ALA A 109 -3.04 11.44 -9.92
CA ALA A 109 -2.15 12.58 -9.68
C ALA A 109 -0.70 12.10 -9.48
N SER A 110 0.27 12.80 -10.06
CA SER A 110 1.70 12.49 -9.88
C SER A 110 2.18 12.98 -8.52
N PHE A 111 2.83 12.07 -7.78
CA PHE A 111 3.40 12.32 -6.45
C PHE A 111 4.93 12.16 -6.44
N ASN A 112 5.57 12.31 -7.56
CA ASN A 112 7.02 12.23 -7.64
C ASN A 112 7.70 13.42 -6.95
N ASP A 113 8.86 13.16 -6.32
CA ASP A 113 9.77 14.23 -5.91
C ASP A 113 10.40 14.85 -7.15
N SER A 114 9.89 16.03 -7.55
CA SER A 114 10.35 16.76 -8.74
C SER A 114 11.79 17.28 -8.63
N PHE A 115 12.30 17.45 -7.41
CA PHE A 115 13.66 17.93 -7.16
C PHE A 115 14.66 16.77 -7.04
N GLY A 116 14.20 15.56 -6.72
CA GLY A 116 15.03 14.37 -6.58
C GLY A 116 16.11 14.51 -5.50
N MET A 117 15.83 15.25 -4.45
CA MET A 117 16.78 15.49 -3.35
C MET A 117 16.80 14.35 -2.34
N GLU A 118 15.70 13.62 -2.20
CA GLU A 118 15.60 12.45 -1.33
C GLU A 118 15.88 11.17 -2.14
N PRO A 119 16.51 10.15 -1.55
CA PRO A 119 16.72 8.85 -2.22
C PRO A 119 15.42 8.02 -2.27
N SER A 120 14.35 8.63 -2.74
CA SER A 120 12.99 8.07 -2.81
C SER A 120 12.25 8.72 -3.97
N PRO A 121 11.40 7.98 -4.70
CA PRO A 121 10.52 8.57 -5.69
C PRO A 121 9.41 9.43 -5.05
N LEU A 122 9.16 9.25 -3.76
CA LEU A 122 8.11 9.95 -3.03
C LEU A 122 8.64 11.17 -2.27
N PRO A 123 7.90 12.28 -2.24
CA PRO A 123 8.30 13.47 -1.49
C PRO A 123 8.30 13.22 0.02
N GLY A 124 9.14 13.95 0.73
CA GLY A 124 9.18 13.92 2.20
C GLY A 124 9.67 12.62 2.82
N GLY A 125 10.44 11.79 2.07
CA GLY A 125 11.06 10.56 2.57
C GLY A 125 10.12 9.35 2.59
N GLY A 126 9.01 9.36 1.87
CA GLY A 126 8.35 8.13 1.48
C GLY A 126 6.95 7.82 2.00
N THR A 127 6.27 8.74 2.69
CA THR A 127 4.90 8.49 3.16
C THR A 127 4.01 9.71 2.91
N PRO A 128 3.67 10.02 1.65
CA PRO A 128 2.78 11.15 1.36
C PRO A 128 1.34 10.88 1.80
N ILE A 129 0.97 9.62 1.94
CA ILE A 129 -0.38 9.18 2.30
C ILE A 129 -0.29 7.97 3.22
N SER A 130 -1.21 7.85 4.17
CA SER A 130 -1.31 6.69 5.05
C SER A 130 -1.59 5.41 4.26
N LEU A 131 -0.94 4.31 4.63
CA LEU A 131 -1.20 3.01 4.02
C LEU A 131 -2.66 2.55 4.19
N ASP A 132 -3.30 2.95 5.31
CA ASP A 132 -4.70 2.62 5.57
C ASP A 132 -5.69 3.39 4.69
N ALA A 133 -5.26 4.46 4.05
CA ALA A 133 -6.06 5.18 3.07
C ALA A 133 -6.08 4.49 1.70
N LEU A 134 -5.17 3.53 1.44
CA LEU A 134 -5.07 2.87 0.15
C LEU A 134 -6.02 1.67 0.05
N GLU A 135 -6.75 1.60 -1.05
CA GLU A 135 -7.58 0.45 -1.43
C GLU A 135 -6.75 -0.60 -2.17
N GLN A 136 -5.95 -0.14 -3.12
CA GLN A 136 -5.08 -1.01 -3.91
C GLN A 136 -3.85 -0.26 -4.42
N MET A 137 -2.80 -1.02 -4.69
CA MET A 137 -1.57 -0.53 -5.29
C MET A 137 -1.14 -1.46 -6.42
N THR A 138 -0.78 -0.88 -7.54
CA THR A 138 -0.27 -1.59 -8.71
C THR A 138 1.15 -1.14 -9.00
N VAL A 139 2.07 -2.09 -9.07
CA VAL A 139 3.46 -1.86 -9.51
C VAL A 139 3.64 -2.49 -10.87
N SER A 140 4.00 -1.71 -11.86
CA SER A 140 4.18 -2.15 -13.24
C SER A 140 5.57 -1.81 -13.75
N ILE A 141 6.17 -2.77 -14.46
CA ILE A 141 7.39 -2.57 -15.23
C ILE A 141 7.02 -2.70 -16.69
N THR A 142 7.42 -1.73 -17.50
CA THR A 142 7.10 -1.77 -18.92
C THR A 142 5.59 -1.93 -19.22
N PRO A 143 4.73 -1.03 -18.69
CA PRO A 143 3.32 -1.06 -19.08
C PRO A 143 3.19 -0.68 -20.55
N TYR A 144 2.41 -1.45 -21.30
CA TYR A 144 2.12 -1.16 -22.71
C TYR A 144 0.90 -0.24 -22.88
N ASP A 145 0.42 0.37 -21.81
CA ASP A 145 -0.70 1.31 -21.84
C ASP A 145 -0.18 2.72 -22.16
N VAL A 146 -0.61 3.26 -23.30
CA VAL A 146 -0.23 4.61 -23.77
C VAL A 146 -0.65 5.74 -22.84
N ARG A 147 -1.57 5.49 -21.90
CA ARG A 147 -1.99 6.46 -20.88
C ARG A 147 -1.00 6.60 -19.74
N GLN A 148 -0.10 5.63 -19.59
CA GLN A 148 0.94 5.64 -18.56
C GLN A 148 2.21 6.22 -19.16
N SER A 149 2.68 7.31 -18.59
CA SER A 149 3.86 8.05 -19.06
C SER A 149 4.67 8.59 -17.89
N GLY A 150 5.81 9.23 -18.18
CA GLY A 150 6.61 9.95 -17.18
C GLY A 150 7.61 9.08 -16.41
N PHE A 151 7.92 7.88 -16.92
CA PHE A 151 8.94 7.00 -16.33
C PHE A 151 9.67 6.17 -17.39
N THR A 152 10.88 5.73 -17.04
CA THR A 152 11.70 4.82 -17.85
C THR A 152 12.04 3.53 -17.11
N GLY A 153 11.78 3.46 -15.81
CA GLY A 153 11.95 2.29 -14.96
C GLY A 153 10.61 1.58 -14.74
N GLY A 154 9.89 1.92 -13.70
CA GLY A 154 8.59 1.36 -13.39
C GLY A 154 7.59 2.39 -12.92
N GLY A 155 6.31 2.06 -13.04
CA GLY A 155 5.21 2.87 -12.55
C GLY A 155 4.55 2.24 -11.33
N VAL A 156 4.27 3.04 -10.33
CA VAL A 156 3.42 2.69 -9.19
C VAL A 156 2.16 3.52 -9.27
N ASN A 157 1.04 2.84 -9.27
CA ASN A 157 -0.26 3.48 -9.23
C ASN A 157 -1.02 3.00 -7.99
N ALA A 158 -1.39 3.93 -7.14
CA ALA A 158 -2.18 3.67 -5.94
C ALA A 158 -3.56 4.31 -6.09
N VAL A 159 -4.55 3.64 -5.52
CA VAL A 159 -5.94 4.12 -5.48
C VAL A 159 -6.35 4.20 -4.03
N THR A 160 -6.93 5.33 -3.64
CA THR A 160 -7.42 5.55 -2.28
C THR A 160 -8.77 4.87 -2.05
N LYS A 161 -9.06 4.58 -0.79
CA LYS A 161 -10.37 4.07 -0.37
C LYS A 161 -11.45 5.13 -0.60
N SER A 162 -12.62 4.67 -0.96
CA SER A 162 -13.84 5.49 -1.05
C SER A 162 -14.87 5.04 -0.02
N GLY A 163 -15.83 5.91 0.28
CA GLY A 163 -16.98 5.57 1.10
C GLY A 163 -17.90 4.56 0.41
N THR A 164 -18.61 3.79 1.20
CA THR A 164 -19.58 2.78 0.74
C THR A 164 -20.93 3.02 1.41
N ASN A 165 -21.96 2.23 1.06
CA ASN A 165 -23.28 2.30 1.70
C ASN A 165 -23.28 1.86 3.17
N THR A 166 -22.19 1.31 3.66
CA THR A 166 -22.01 0.92 5.06
C THR A 166 -20.92 1.77 5.71
N PHE A 167 -21.16 2.24 6.93
CA PHE A 167 -20.12 2.90 7.70
C PHE A 167 -19.02 1.91 8.04
N LYS A 168 -17.79 2.29 7.68
CA LYS A 168 -16.58 1.57 8.04
C LYS A 168 -15.58 2.54 8.63
N GLY A 169 -14.96 2.15 9.71
CA GLY A 169 -13.92 2.95 10.34
C GLY A 169 -12.87 2.07 10.97
N SER A 170 -11.66 2.59 11.09
CA SER A 170 -10.57 1.98 11.82
C SER A 170 -9.83 3.02 12.64
N ALA A 171 -9.36 2.62 13.80
CA ALA A 171 -8.44 3.39 14.63
C ALA A 171 -7.27 2.48 14.98
N TYR A 172 -6.06 3.00 14.87
CA TYR A 172 -4.85 2.24 15.16
C TYR A 172 -3.79 3.10 15.80
N THR A 173 -2.92 2.44 16.53
CA THR A 173 -1.71 3.05 17.08
C THR A 173 -0.54 2.09 16.95
N TYR A 174 0.62 2.62 16.57
CA TYR A 174 1.88 1.88 16.54
C TYR A 174 2.88 2.61 17.40
N LEU A 175 3.49 1.85 18.30
CA LEU A 175 4.44 2.38 19.27
C LEU A 175 5.74 1.60 19.15
N THR A 176 6.80 2.28 18.78
CA THR A 176 8.15 1.73 18.78
C THR A 176 9.05 2.62 19.64
N SER A 177 9.81 2.04 20.54
CA SER A 177 10.75 2.77 21.39
C SER A 177 12.03 1.98 21.56
N SER A 178 13.14 2.68 21.80
CA SER A 178 14.42 2.07 22.17
C SER A 178 14.33 1.23 23.45
N SER A 179 13.38 1.56 24.35
CA SER A 179 13.14 0.77 25.57
C SER A 179 12.51 -0.60 25.30
N LEU A 180 11.81 -0.77 24.16
CA LEU A 180 11.21 -2.03 23.74
C LEU A 180 12.18 -2.92 22.94
N LYS A 181 13.35 -2.40 22.59
CA LYS A 181 14.39 -3.15 21.86
C LYS A 181 15.29 -3.88 22.84
N GLY A 182 15.69 -5.10 22.50
CA GLY A 182 16.70 -5.85 23.27
C GLY A 182 18.03 -5.10 23.28
N LYS A 183 18.58 -4.87 24.48
CA LYS A 183 19.84 -4.13 24.68
C LYS A 183 21.05 -5.02 24.88
N LYS A 184 20.91 -6.35 24.90
CA LYS A 184 21.98 -7.30 25.16
C LYS A 184 22.03 -8.42 24.15
N ILE A 185 23.22 -8.81 23.75
CA ILE A 185 23.50 -10.05 23.03
C ILE A 185 24.50 -10.84 23.89
N GLY A 186 24.03 -11.91 24.53
CA GLY A 186 24.82 -12.61 25.56
C GLY A 186 25.16 -11.63 26.69
N ASP A 187 26.45 -11.51 27.04
CA ASP A 187 26.94 -10.60 28.09
C ASP A 187 27.31 -9.19 27.55
N THR A 188 27.19 -8.95 26.28
CA THR A 188 27.57 -7.68 25.66
C THR A 188 26.37 -6.73 25.55
N GLU A 189 26.50 -5.54 26.14
CA GLU A 189 25.52 -4.47 25.96
C GLU A 189 25.71 -3.78 24.61
N LEU A 190 24.60 -3.63 23.85
CA LEU A 190 24.60 -2.90 22.59
C LEU A 190 24.31 -1.42 22.85
N PRO A 191 25.12 -0.50 22.30
CA PRO A 191 24.84 0.91 22.34
C PRO A 191 23.65 1.22 21.41
N ILE A 192 22.43 1.15 21.93
CA ILE A 192 21.22 1.50 21.20
C ILE A 192 20.98 2.99 21.37
N ALA A 193 20.93 3.70 20.25
CA ALA A 193 20.55 5.11 20.24
C ALA A 193 19.10 5.26 20.72
N ASP A 194 18.84 6.26 21.55
CA ASP A 194 17.49 6.55 22.01
C ASP A 194 16.65 7.06 20.85
N GLY A 195 15.43 6.56 20.76
CA GLY A 195 14.50 6.95 19.71
C GLY A 195 13.13 6.34 19.94
N HIS A 196 12.14 6.96 19.34
CA HIS A 196 10.79 6.43 19.32
C HIS A 196 10.11 6.75 17.99
N ASN A 197 9.15 5.93 17.65
CA ASN A 197 8.21 6.21 16.58
C ASN A 197 6.81 5.90 17.12
N TYR A 198 5.98 6.93 17.18
CA TYR A 198 4.59 6.85 17.60
C TYR A 198 3.72 7.27 16.44
N THR A 199 2.86 6.36 16.00
CA THR A 199 1.91 6.61 14.92
C THR A 199 0.50 6.41 15.44
N PHE A 200 -0.36 7.39 15.21
CA PHE A 200 -1.79 7.34 15.52
C PHE A 200 -2.56 7.60 14.25
N GLY A 201 -3.48 6.71 13.92
CA GLY A 201 -4.30 6.86 12.72
C GLY A 201 -5.77 6.59 13.00
N LEU A 202 -6.60 7.31 12.25
CA LEU A 202 -8.05 7.19 12.24
C LEU A 202 -8.54 7.22 10.80
N SER A 203 -9.44 6.30 10.45
CA SER A 203 -10.16 6.36 9.19
C SER A 203 -11.66 6.17 9.42
N LEU A 204 -12.47 6.88 8.64
CA LEU A 204 -13.92 6.78 8.66
C LEU A 204 -14.46 6.98 7.25
N GLY A 205 -15.31 6.07 6.81
CA GLY A 205 -16.00 6.18 5.52
C GLY A 205 -17.44 5.70 5.63
N GLY A 206 -18.31 6.25 4.79
CA GLY A 206 -19.71 5.87 4.78
C GLY A 206 -20.55 6.70 3.83
N PRO A 207 -21.88 6.47 3.82
CA PRO A 207 -22.80 7.23 3.01
C PRO A 207 -23.22 8.53 3.70
N ILE A 208 -23.18 9.64 2.98
CA ILE A 208 -23.91 10.87 3.34
C ILE A 208 -25.36 10.70 2.87
N LEU A 209 -25.53 10.24 1.63
CA LEU A 209 -26.81 9.84 1.05
C LEU A 209 -26.65 8.45 0.48
N LYS A 210 -27.45 7.49 0.91
CA LYS A 210 -27.40 6.11 0.42
C LYS A 210 -27.51 6.08 -1.11
N ASP A 211 -26.66 5.27 -1.72
CA ASP A 211 -26.58 5.02 -3.18
C ASP A 211 -26.20 6.25 -4.02
N LYS A 212 -25.94 7.43 -3.42
CA LYS A 212 -25.70 8.66 -4.18
C LYS A 212 -24.45 9.41 -3.77
N LEU A 213 -24.21 9.57 -2.48
CA LEU A 213 -23.11 10.40 -1.99
C LEU A 213 -22.42 9.73 -0.83
N PHE A 214 -21.13 9.58 -0.97
CA PHE A 214 -20.26 8.91 -0.01
C PHE A 214 -19.14 9.85 0.44
N PHE A 215 -18.57 9.57 1.58
CA PHE A 215 -17.36 10.22 2.07
C PHE A 215 -16.36 9.20 2.59
N PHE A 216 -15.10 9.57 2.55
CA PHE A 216 -14.02 8.87 3.23
C PHE A 216 -13.04 9.91 3.76
N VAL A 217 -12.68 9.79 5.04
CA VAL A 217 -11.72 10.66 5.73
C VAL A 217 -10.67 9.78 6.38
N ASN A 218 -9.43 10.13 6.22
CA ASN A 218 -8.29 9.48 6.88
C ASN A 218 -7.36 10.55 7.45
N GLY A 219 -6.90 10.34 8.67
CA GLY A 219 -5.90 11.17 9.32
C GLY A 219 -4.88 10.30 10.03
N GLU A 220 -3.60 10.62 9.86
CA GLU A 220 -2.48 9.95 10.52
C GLU A 220 -1.48 10.98 11.04
N ILE A 221 -1.08 10.81 12.28
CA ILE A 221 -0.06 11.62 12.95
C ILE A 221 1.09 10.72 13.33
N GLU A 222 2.29 11.07 12.89
CA GLU A 222 3.52 10.35 13.22
C GLU A 222 4.49 11.28 13.97
N ASP A 223 4.95 10.84 15.15
CA ASP A 223 6.07 11.47 15.87
C ASP A 223 7.27 10.53 15.85
N ASN A 224 8.26 10.86 15.05
CA ASN A 224 9.46 10.06 14.85
C ASN A 224 10.67 10.81 15.39
N LEU A 225 11.23 10.29 16.48
CA LEU A 225 12.48 10.76 17.06
C LEU A 225 13.58 9.74 16.79
N VAL A 226 14.54 10.12 15.97
CA VAL A 226 15.75 9.34 15.71
C VAL A 226 16.93 10.07 16.32
N THR A 227 17.58 9.45 17.28
CA THR A 227 18.81 9.96 17.88
C THR A 227 19.98 9.27 17.22
N GLY A 228 20.90 10.03 16.66
CA GLY A 228 22.14 9.48 16.08
C GLY A 228 23.03 8.85 17.15
N PRO A 229 23.99 8.01 16.76
CA PRO A 229 24.97 7.48 17.69
C PRO A 229 25.77 8.62 18.33
N ALA A 230 26.05 8.49 19.63
CA ALA A 230 26.91 9.44 20.32
C ALA A 230 28.34 9.34 19.77
N VAL A 231 28.83 10.39 19.16
CA VAL A 231 30.20 10.46 18.63
C VAL A 231 31.05 11.27 19.60
N LYS A 232 32.13 10.67 20.11
CA LYS A 232 33.13 11.40 20.89
C LYS A 232 33.96 12.26 19.94
N ALA A 233 34.09 13.53 20.25
CA ALA A 233 35.03 14.37 19.55
C ALA A 233 36.46 13.83 19.74
N GLY A 234 37.32 13.93 18.72
CA GLY A 234 38.68 13.38 18.75
C GLY A 234 39.57 13.94 19.86
N ASN A 235 39.16 15.05 20.52
CA ASN A 235 39.81 15.66 21.67
C ASN A 235 39.34 15.12 23.04
N GLY A 236 38.50 14.11 23.06
CA GLY A 236 37.96 13.52 24.31
C GLY A 236 36.87 14.33 25.00
N SER A 237 36.36 15.38 24.41
CA SER A 237 35.26 16.17 24.97
C SER A 237 33.92 15.47 24.88
N THR A 238 32.90 16.05 25.53
CA THR A 238 31.54 15.50 25.67
C THR A 238 30.96 14.93 24.37
N PRO A 239 30.32 13.76 24.44
CA PRO A 239 29.72 13.14 23.27
C PRO A 239 28.63 14.06 22.68
N TYR A 240 28.71 14.33 21.39
CA TYR A 240 27.65 14.99 20.65
C TYR A 240 26.65 13.94 20.15
N THR A 241 25.40 14.14 20.48
CA THR A 241 24.30 13.28 20.03
C THR A 241 23.42 14.09 19.06
N ALA A 242 23.39 13.71 17.80
CA ALA A 242 22.50 14.33 16.83
C ALA A 242 21.06 13.83 17.08
N THR A 243 20.15 14.75 17.29
CA THR A 243 18.72 14.46 17.46
C THR A 243 17.97 14.97 16.25
N ASN A 244 17.26 14.09 15.59
CA ASN A 244 16.37 14.45 14.48
C ASN A 244 14.94 14.07 14.86
N ARG A 245 14.10 15.07 15.05
CA ARG A 245 12.67 14.89 15.31
C ARG A 245 11.91 15.28 14.05
N ARG A 246 11.15 14.35 13.50
CA ARG A 246 10.33 14.55 12.31
C ARG A 246 8.87 14.21 12.60
N PRO A 247 8.08 15.12 13.18
CA PRO A 247 6.64 14.92 13.26
C PRO A 247 6.04 14.99 11.86
N ARG A 248 5.13 14.08 11.56
CA ARG A 248 4.39 14.05 10.31
C ARG A 248 2.89 14.00 10.59
N ILE A 249 2.16 14.79 9.85
CA ILE A 249 0.70 14.77 9.85
C ILE A 249 0.28 14.47 8.42
N ASN A 250 -0.37 13.35 8.22
CA ASN A 250 -0.94 12.95 6.94
C ASN A 250 -2.46 13.03 7.06
N GLU A 251 -3.07 13.99 6.40
CA GLU A 251 -4.52 14.19 6.36
C GLU A 251 -5.00 14.01 4.92
N LEU A 252 -6.07 13.25 4.75
CA LEU A 252 -6.78 13.07 3.49
C LEU A 252 -8.26 13.29 3.72
N LEU A 253 -8.79 14.30 3.07
CA LEU A 253 -10.21 14.66 3.07
C LEU A 253 -10.94 14.07 1.87
#